data_94c3f695bf9549a8d8c7c4fd01c60a01
#
_entry.id   94c3f695bf9549a8d8c7c4fd01c60a01
#
_cell.length_a   1.000
_cell.length_b   1.000
_cell.length_c   1.000
_cell.angle_alpha   90.00
_cell.angle_beta   90.00
_cell.angle_gamma   90.00
#
_symmetry.space_group_name_H-M   'P 1'
#
loop_
_entity.id
_entity.type
_entity.pdbx_description
1 polymer ?
#
loop_
_entity_poly.entity_id
_entity_poly.type
_entity_poly.pdbx_seq_one_letter_code
_entity_poly.pdbx_strand_id
1 'polypeptide(L)'
;DVGGMTEIEANGYVVTVVDADTFTIGVNSSSYTTFTVGGTAHLNTDGAAFTAYISGGTAREATTAISGLSHLEGETVSILGNGAAQASKVVSSGAIVLDKAASIVHVGLGYTSELETQRIEDGSRDGTAQGKIKRIHEVILRLYRSLGIEVGRRDGTIDTIPFRNSSDPMDQATSLFSGDLRVDFADGYNREGTVYIRQQQPLPLSVRGIFAHLKTNG
;
A
#
# COMPACT_ATOMS: atom_id res chain seq x y z
N ASP A 1 -4.48 21.05 21.43
CA ASP A 1 -4.71 22.02 22.51
C ASP A 1 -4.07 23.35 22.14
N VAL A 2 -4.87 24.40 22.04
CA VAL A 2 -4.40 25.74 21.72
C VAL A 2 -4.19 26.46 23.04
N GLY A 3 -2.95 26.78 23.37
CA GLY A 3 -2.65 27.52 24.60
C GLY A 3 -3.27 28.92 24.56
N GLY A 4 -4.23 29.20 25.43
CA GLY A 4 -4.89 30.48 25.59
C GLY A 4 -6.22 30.62 24.86
N MET A 5 -6.32 30.43 23.58
CA MET A 5 -7.55 30.62 22.79
C MET A 5 -8.44 29.37 22.76
N THR A 6 -9.02 28.99 23.89
CA THR A 6 -9.87 27.79 23.99
C THR A 6 -11.18 27.93 23.24
N GLU A 7 -11.61 29.14 22.92
CA GLU A 7 -12.85 29.45 22.21
C GLU A 7 -12.88 28.99 20.76
N ILE A 8 -11.70 28.76 20.18
CA ILE A 8 -11.57 28.23 18.80
C ILE A 8 -11.31 26.72 18.75
N GLU A 9 -11.15 26.08 19.90
CA GLU A 9 -10.95 24.65 19.94
C GLU A 9 -12.21 23.87 19.52
N ALA A 10 -11.98 22.74 18.85
CA ALA A 10 -13.04 21.82 18.42
C ALA A 10 -14.13 22.38 17.49
N ASN A 11 -13.91 23.54 16.88
CA ASN A 11 -14.84 24.13 15.93
C ASN A 11 -14.25 24.09 14.50
N GLY A 12 -15.13 23.94 13.51
CA GLY A 12 -14.79 24.11 12.11
C GLY A 12 -14.98 25.56 11.67
N TYR A 13 -13.99 26.13 11.02
CA TYR A 13 -14.05 27.51 10.51
C TYR A 13 -13.75 27.56 9.03
N VAL A 14 -14.36 28.51 8.32
CA VAL A 14 -13.97 28.80 6.93
C VAL A 14 -12.66 29.57 6.96
N VAL A 15 -11.67 29.01 6.26
CA VAL A 15 -10.33 29.56 6.19
C VAL A 15 -10.19 30.40 4.92
N THR A 16 -9.65 31.63 5.06
CA THR A 16 -9.21 32.43 3.93
C THR A 16 -7.69 32.52 3.97
N VAL A 17 -7.02 31.96 2.96
CA VAL A 17 -5.57 32.00 2.86
C VAL A 17 -5.12 33.41 2.47
N VAL A 18 -4.20 33.96 3.21
CA VAL A 18 -3.60 35.28 2.96
C VAL A 18 -2.28 35.15 2.21
N ASP A 19 -1.41 34.23 2.68
CA ASP A 19 -0.13 33.88 2.04
C ASP A 19 0.29 32.46 2.40
N ALA A 20 1.53 32.07 2.09
CA ALA A 20 2.01 30.71 2.29
C ALA A 20 2.01 30.26 3.77
N ASP A 21 2.10 31.22 4.70
CA ASP A 21 2.28 30.95 6.13
C ASP A 21 1.14 31.48 7.00
N THR A 22 0.20 32.23 6.39
CA THR A 22 -0.88 32.89 7.12
C THR A 22 -2.26 32.67 6.51
N PHE A 23 -3.26 32.54 7.38
CA PHE A 23 -4.65 32.47 7.02
C PHE A 23 -5.53 33.17 8.04
N THR A 24 -6.75 33.51 7.66
CA THR A 24 -7.78 34.04 8.56
C THR A 24 -8.97 33.12 8.61
N ILE A 25 -9.63 33.06 9.76
CA ILE A 25 -10.83 32.23 9.99
C ILE A 25 -12.12 33.08 10.11
N GLY A 26 -12.05 34.37 9.84
CA GLY A 26 -13.22 35.26 9.81
C GLY A 26 -13.95 35.42 11.16
N VAL A 27 -13.29 35.09 12.27
CA VAL A 27 -13.88 35.18 13.61
C VAL A 27 -13.35 36.41 14.33
N ASN A 28 -14.26 37.15 14.97
CA ASN A 28 -13.88 38.26 15.84
C ASN A 28 -13.34 37.72 17.19
N SER A 29 -12.03 37.73 17.35
CA SER A 29 -11.33 37.23 18.54
C SER A 29 -11.11 38.28 19.62
N SER A 30 -11.71 39.45 19.51
CA SER A 30 -11.48 40.57 20.46
C SER A 30 -11.84 40.26 21.92
N SER A 31 -12.73 39.28 22.14
CA SER A 31 -13.16 38.79 23.46
C SER A 31 -12.49 37.47 23.86
N TYR A 32 -11.61 36.91 23.04
CA TYR A 32 -10.99 35.64 23.31
C TYR A 32 -9.77 35.80 24.23
N THR A 33 -9.42 34.73 24.92
CA THR A 33 -8.21 34.67 25.71
C THR A 33 -6.98 34.80 24.81
N THR A 34 -5.91 35.45 25.31
CA THR A 34 -4.69 35.68 24.52
C THR A 34 -4.08 34.34 24.10
N PHE A 35 -3.79 34.18 22.82
CA PHE A 35 -3.03 33.06 22.31
C PHE A 35 -1.62 33.03 22.93
N THR A 36 -1.21 31.88 23.42
CA THR A 36 0.11 31.72 24.04
C THR A 36 1.01 30.79 23.25
N VAL A 37 0.53 29.62 22.86
CA VAL A 37 1.31 28.63 22.10
C VAL A 37 0.44 27.45 21.64
N GLY A 38 0.88 26.77 20.59
CA GLY A 38 0.30 25.49 20.14
C GLY A 38 -0.81 25.65 19.13
N GLY A 39 -1.41 24.54 18.81
CA GLY A 39 -2.46 24.42 17.80
C GLY A 39 -1.96 24.05 16.41
N THR A 40 -2.80 23.34 15.68
CA THR A 40 -2.57 22.97 14.28
C THR A 40 -3.90 23.09 13.55
N ALA A 41 -3.89 23.75 12.40
CA ALA A 41 -5.06 23.80 11.53
C ALA A 41 -5.05 22.65 10.56
N HIS A 42 -6.19 21.98 10.40
CA HIS A 42 -6.41 20.96 9.38
C HIS A 42 -7.41 21.47 8.36
N LEU A 43 -7.08 21.33 7.08
CA LEU A 43 -8.00 21.63 6.01
C LEU A 43 -9.00 20.48 5.87
N ASN A 44 -10.30 20.78 6.06
CA ASN A 44 -11.37 19.84 5.79
C ASN A 44 -11.94 20.10 4.39
N THR A 45 -11.55 19.26 3.41
CA THR A 45 -12.02 19.39 2.02
C THR A 45 -13.32 18.63 1.74
N ASP A 46 -13.77 17.77 2.63
CA ASP A 46 -14.88 16.82 2.41
C ASP A 46 -16.09 17.03 3.32
N GLY A 47 -16.10 18.08 4.14
CA GLY A 47 -17.23 18.39 5.03
C GLY A 47 -17.46 17.38 6.16
N ALA A 48 -16.56 16.42 6.36
CA ALA A 48 -16.62 15.48 7.48
C ALA A 48 -16.30 16.19 8.81
N ALA A 49 -17.02 15.85 9.87
CA ALA A 49 -16.74 16.38 11.20
C ALA A 49 -15.36 15.91 11.69
N PHE A 50 -14.53 16.84 12.16
CA PHE A 50 -13.24 16.51 12.75
C PHE A 50 -13.41 15.75 14.08
N THR A 51 -12.68 14.68 14.24
CA THR A 51 -12.29 14.22 15.57
C THR A 51 -11.20 15.15 16.12
N ALA A 52 -11.37 15.58 17.36
CA ALA A 52 -10.43 16.50 18.00
C ALA A 52 -8.98 16.03 17.86
N TYR A 53 -8.13 16.87 17.28
CA TYR A 53 -6.70 16.63 17.17
C TYR A 53 -6.04 16.89 18.53
N ILE A 54 -5.34 15.89 19.05
CA ILE A 54 -4.84 15.95 20.44
C ILE A 54 -3.43 16.52 20.55
N SER A 55 -2.49 16.23 19.66
CA SER A 55 -1.17 16.88 19.56
C SER A 55 -0.22 16.24 18.55
N GLY A 56 0.76 16.98 18.02
CA GLY A 56 1.84 16.52 17.14
C GLY A 56 1.38 16.17 15.71
N GLY A 57 2.24 16.11 14.74
CA GLY A 57 1.97 15.72 13.38
C GLY A 57 2.19 16.84 12.36
N THR A 58 2.08 16.49 11.08
CA THR A 58 2.23 17.40 9.96
C THR A 58 0.95 17.38 9.13
N ALA A 59 0.31 18.52 8.96
CA ALA A 59 -0.76 18.67 7.98
C ALA A 59 -0.14 18.73 6.57
N ARG A 60 -0.65 17.93 5.64
CA ARG A 60 -0.27 17.96 4.23
C ARG A 60 -1.54 18.05 3.41
N GLU A 61 -1.54 18.91 2.42
CA GLU A 61 -2.63 18.97 1.46
C GLU A 61 -2.66 17.66 0.65
N ALA A 62 -3.84 17.08 0.52
CA ALA A 62 -4.08 15.94 -0.36
C ALA A 62 -4.64 16.45 -1.67
N THR A 63 -4.03 16.06 -2.77
CA THR A 63 -4.46 16.44 -4.13
C THR A 63 -4.80 15.23 -4.96
N THR A 64 -5.69 15.39 -5.93
CA THR A 64 -5.95 14.42 -6.98
C THR A 64 -5.19 14.73 -8.27
N ALA A 65 -4.80 15.98 -8.50
CA ALA A 65 -4.10 16.39 -9.72
C ALA A 65 -2.58 16.35 -9.52
N ILE A 66 -1.89 15.52 -10.28
CA ILE A 66 -0.43 15.39 -10.28
C ILE A 66 0.11 15.85 -11.63
N SER A 67 0.99 16.83 -11.61
CA SER A 67 1.64 17.39 -12.79
C SER A 67 3.15 17.15 -12.79
N GLY A 68 3.84 17.66 -13.84
CA GLY A 68 5.30 17.49 -13.96
C GLY A 68 5.71 16.16 -14.58
N LEU A 69 4.79 15.44 -15.23
CA LEU A 69 5.00 14.12 -15.82
C LEU A 69 5.20 14.17 -17.35
N SER A 70 5.56 15.32 -17.93
CA SER A 70 5.73 15.46 -19.38
C SER A 70 6.76 14.50 -19.98
N HIS A 71 7.73 14.03 -19.20
CA HIS A 71 8.70 13.03 -19.62
C HIS A 71 8.11 11.60 -19.74
N LEU A 72 6.88 11.39 -19.26
CA LEU A 72 6.11 10.14 -19.34
C LEU A 72 4.84 10.30 -20.19
N GLU A 73 4.78 11.33 -21.04
CA GLU A 73 3.59 11.59 -21.87
C GLU A 73 3.20 10.38 -22.71
N GLY A 74 1.92 9.98 -22.63
CA GLY A 74 1.37 8.83 -23.33
C GLY A 74 1.63 7.47 -22.65
N GLU A 75 2.50 7.42 -21.65
CA GLU A 75 2.82 6.18 -20.93
C GLU A 75 1.77 5.86 -19.86
N THR A 76 1.57 4.55 -19.64
CA THR A 76 0.75 4.06 -18.53
C THR A 76 1.59 3.96 -17.27
N VAL A 77 1.28 4.77 -16.28
CA VAL A 77 2.05 4.83 -15.03
C VAL A 77 1.35 4.09 -13.88
N SER A 78 2.15 3.46 -13.04
CA SER A 78 1.72 2.88 -11.76
C SER A 78 1.78 3.94 -10.67
N ILE A 79 0.81 3.91 -9.76
CA ILE A 79 0.57 4.96 -8.77
C ILE A 79 0.50 4.37 -7.38
N LEU A 80 1.29 4.94 -6.45
CA LEU A 80 1.24 4.65 -5.03
C LEU A 80 0.89 5.94 -4.29
N GLY A 81 -0.34 6.04 -3.78
CA GLY A 81 -0.81 7.19 -3.01
C GLY A 81 -0.96 6.85 -1.53
N ASN A 82 -0.28 7.60 -0.66
CA ASN A 82 -0.28 7.37 0.80
C ASN A 82 0.01 5.92 1.21
N GLY A 83 0.88 5.21 0.43
CA GLY A 83 1.23 3.82 0.69
C GLY A 83 0.24 2.77 0.15
N ALA A 84 -0.81 3.18 -0.53
CA ALA A 84 -1.77 2.29 -1.20
C ALA A 84 -1.63 2.38 -2.73
N ALA A 85 -1.66 1.23 -3.40
CA ALA A 85 -1.70 1.20 -4.86
C ALA A 85 -3.05 1.73 -5.36
N GLN A 86 -3.02 2.61 -6.35
CA GLN A 86 -4.20 3.09 -7.07
C GLN A 86 -4.19 2.55 -8.51
N ALA A 87 -5.31 2.68 -9.20
CA ALA A 87 -5.39 2.27 -10.60
C ALA A 87 -4.37 3.02 -11.45
N SER A 88 -3.74 2.31 -12.39
CA SER A 88 -2.81 2.90 -13.35
C SER A 88 -3.53 3.92 -14.24
N LYS A 89 -2.83 4.99 -14.61
CA LYS A 89 -3.35 6.06 -15.47
C LYS A 89 -2.41 6.29 -16.65
N VAL A 90 -2.95 6.76 -17.74
CA VAL A 90 -2.15 7.27 -18.88
C VAL A 90 -1.86 8.74 -18.63
N VAL A 91 -0.60 9.13 -18.79
CA VAL A 91 -0.20 10.55 -18.69
C VAL A 91 -0.71 11.30 -19.88
N SER A 92 -1.39 12.41 -19.65
CA SER A 92 -1.89 13.31 -20.70
C SER A 92 -1.65 14.76 -20.32
N SER A 93 -1.08 15.52 -21.24
CA SER A 93 -0.68 16.92 -21.01
C SER A 93 0.27 17.07 -19.81
N GLY A 94 1.17 16.09 -19.62
CA GLY A 94 2.13 16.07 -18.52
C GLY A 94 1.52 15.89 -17.14
N ALA A 95 0.28 15.37 -17.05
CA ALA A 95 -0.45 15.24 -15.79
C ALA A 95 -1.29 13.95 -15.72
N ILE A 96 -1.68 13.57 -14.50
CA ILE A 96 -2.66 12.53 -14.23
C ILE A 96 -3.64 12.99 -13.15
N VAL A 97 -4.81 12.32 -13.07
CA VAL A 97 -5.79 12.53 -12.02
C VAL A 97 -5.93 11.23 -11.22
N LEU A 98 -5.70 11.32 -9.92
CA LEU A 98 -5.81 10.20 -8.99
C LEU A 98 -7.29 9.87 -8.71
N ASP A 99 -7.58 8.60 -8.42
CA ASP A 99 -8.93 8.18 -7.99
C ASP A 99 -9.22 8.59 -6.54
N LYS A 100 -8.17 8.64 -5.71
CA LYS A 100 -8.24 9.13 -4.33
C LYS A 100 -7.16 10.18 -4.11
N ALA A 101 -7.53 11.29 -3.48
CA ALA A 101 -6.58 12.32 -3.09
C ALA A 101 -5.49 11.75 -2.17
N ALA A 102 -4.27 12.16 -2.39
CA ALA A 102 -3.14 11.72 -1.60
C ALA A 102 -2.15 12.86 -1.35
N SER A 103 -1.55 12.87 -0.16
CA SER A 103 -0.54 13.86 0.24
C SER A 103 0.90 13.40 -0.06
N ILE A 104 1.10 12.09 -0.25
CA ILE A 104 2.37 11.51 -0.68
C ILE A 104 2.07 10.60 -1.87
N VAL A 105 2.65 10.92 -3.02
CA VAL A 105 2.40 10.18 -4.26
C VAL A 105 3.72 9.79 -4.91
N HIS A 106 3.83 8.52 -5.29
CA HIS A 106 4.89 8.01 -6.14
C HIS A 106 4.27 7.58 -7.46
N VAL A 107 4.80 8.08 -8.55
CA VAL A 107 4.35 7.77 -9.91
C VAL A 107 5.54 7.32 -10.74
N GLY A 108 5.36 6.28 -11.52
CA GLY A 108 6.43 5.78 -12.39
C GLY A 108 5.96 4.65 -13.30
N LEU A 109 6.83 4.22 -14.19
CA LEU A 109 6.58 3.06 -15.03
C LEU A 109 6.53 1.80 -14.15
N GLY A 110 5.46 1.03 -14.32
CA GLY A 110 5.30 -0.25 -13.65
C GLY A 110 6.17 -1.33 -14.28
N TYR A 111 6.63 -2.26 -13.47
CA TYR A 111 7.24 -3.50 -13.94
C TYR A 111 6.70 -4.67 -13.13
N THR A 112 6.71 -5.85 -13.74
CA THR A 112 6.35 -7.09 -13.05
C THR A 112 7.61 -7.75 -12.52
N SER A 113 7.65 -7.97 -11.21
CA SER A 113 8.70 -8.78 -10.58
C SER A 113 8.28 -10.24 -10.56
N GLU A 114 9.14 -11.13 -11.02
CA GLU A 114 8.87 -12.57 -11.09
C GLU A 114 10.01 -13.37 -10.47
N LEU A 115 9.66 -14.41 -9.73
CA LEU A 115 10.56 -15.39 -9.19
C LEU A 115 9.96 -16.77 -9.39
N GLU A 116 10.74 -17.70 -9.93
CA GLU A 116 10.37 -19.11 -10.00
C GLU A 116 11.47 -19.95 -9.36
N THR A 117 11.07 -20.87 -8.48
CA THR A 117 12.04 -21.78 -7.87
C THR A 117 12.54 -22.80 -8.90
N GLN A 118 13.70 -23.38 -8.64
CA GLN A 118 14.07 -24.63 -9.31
C GLN A 118 13.10 -25.74 -8.92
N ARG A 119 13.12 -26.84 -9.67
CA ARG A 119 12.37 -28.05 -9.32
C ARG A 119 12.76 -28.49 -7.92
N ILE A 120 11.75 -28.54 -7.03
CA ILE A 120 12.01 -28.88 -5.63
C ILE A 120 12.39 -30.34 -5.50
N GLU A 121 13.52 -30.59 -4.85
CA GLU A 121 14.00 -31.93 -4.51
C GLU A 121 13.58 -32.25 -3.08
N ASP A 122 12.88 -33.36 -2.93
CA ASP A 122 12.58 -33.97 -1.64
C ASP A 122 13.51 -35.18 -1.50
N GLY A 123 14.53 -35.05 -0.67
CA GLY A 123 15.49 -36.11 -0.38
C GLY A 123 14.83 -37.29 0.31
N SER A 124 14.24 -38.19 -0.44
CA SER A 124 13.60 -39.38 0.13
C SER A 124 14.62 -40.52 0.37
N ARG A 125 14.24 -41.42 1.26
CA ARG A 125 15.05 -42.65 1.52
C ARG A 125 15.24 -43.50 0.27
N ASP A 126 14.38 -43.36 -0.71
CA ASP A 126 14.32 -44.12 -1.96
C ASP A 126 15.01 -43.41 -3.15
N GLY A 127 15.84 -42.41 -2.87
CA GLY A 127 16.56 -41.65 -3.89
C GLY A 127 15.96 -40.31 -4.25
N THR A 128 16.28 -39.81 -5.46
CA THR A 128 15.86 -38.49 -5.92
C THR A 128 14.35 -38.42 -6.17
N ALA A 129 13.73 -37.28 -5.86
CA ALA A 129 12.37 -36.94 -6.27
C ALA A 129 12.29 -36.34 -7.69
N GLN A 130 13.43 -36.16 -8.37
CA GLN A 130 13.47 -35.70 -9.75
C GLN A 130 12.82 -36.74 -10.67
N GLY A 131 11.94 -36.29 -11.56
CA GLY A 131 11.19 -37.17 -12.46
C GLY A 131 9.95 -37.84 -11.84
N LYS A 132 9.82 -37.88 -10.52
CA LYS A 132 8.61 -38.35 -9.86
C LYS A 132 7.49 -37.32 -9.96
N ILE A 133 6.25 -37.81 -9.97
CA ILE A 133 5.08 -36.94 -9.92
C ILE A 133 4.96 -36.40 -8.48
N LYS A 134 4.82 -35.09 -8.34
CA LYS A 134 4.73 -34.40 -7.05
C LYS A 134 3.58 -33.42 -7.03
N ARG A 135 3.08 -33.14 -5.85
CA ARG A 135 2.08 -32.11 -5.60
C ARG A 135 2.52 -31.24 -4.43
N ILE A 136 2.64 -29.94 -4.69
CA ILE A 136 2.77 -28.94 -3.64
C ILE A 136 1.35 -28.65 -3.15
N HIS A 137 1.11 -28.74 -1.86
CA HIS A 137 -0.20 -28.48 -1.26
C HIS A 137 -0.20 -27.24 -0.37
N GLU A 138 0.97 -26.83 0.09
CA GLU A 138 1.13 -25.66 0.94
C GLU A 138 2.51 -25.04 0.69
N VAL A 139 2.58 -23.72 0.72
CA VAL A 139 3.82 -22.96 0.68
C VAL A 139 3.85 -21.97 1.85
N ILE A 140 4.94 -22.00 2.63
CA ILE A 140 5.18 -20.99 3.66
C ILE A 140 6.19 -20.01 3.12
N LEU A 141 5.81 -18.73 3.09
CA LEU A 141 6.65 -17.63 2.63
C LEU A 141 7.13 -16.81 3.81
N ARG A 142 8.43 -16.70 3.98
CA ARG A 142 9.03 -15.78 4.95
C ARG A 142 9.21 -14.42 4.31
N LEU A 143 8.40 -13.46 4.75
CA LEU A 143 8.31 -12.11 4.21
C LEU A 143 8.87 -11.07 5.18
N TYR A 144 9.35 -9.96 4.64
CA TYR A 144 9.75 -8.80 5.43
C TYR A 144 9.23 -7.52 4.79
N ARG A 145 8.39 -6.78 5.54
CA ARG A 145 7.79 -5.50 5.12
C ARG A 145 7.21 -5.56 3.70
N SER A 146 6.35 -6.53 3.46
CA SER A 146 5.87 -6.89 2.12
C SER A 146 4.36 -6.75 2.00
N LEU A 147 3.91 -6.44 0.78
CA LEU A 147 2.51 -6.45 0.35
C LEU A 147 2.42 -6.86 -1.13
N GLY A 148 1.22 -7.17 -1.61
CA GLY A 148 0.93 -7.32 -3.04
C GLY A 148 1.56 -8.53 -3.70
N ILE A 149 1.78 -9.61 -2.96
CA ILE A 149 2.35 -10.87 -3.49
C ILE A 149 1.26 -11.72 -4.15
N GLU A 150 1.61 -12.31 -5.26
CA GLU A 150 0.83 -13.34 -5.96
C GLU A 150 1.65 -14.61 -6.00
N VAL A 151 1.02 -15.75 -5.71
CA VAL A 151 1.71 -17.04 -5.57
C VAL A 151 0.95 -18.12 -6.33
N GLY A 152 1.66 -18.99 -7.02
CA GLY A 152 1.05 -20.08 -7.76
C GLY A 152 2.05 -20.86 -8.58
N ARG A 153 1.58 -21.37 -9.70
CA ARG A 153 2.41 -21.97 -10.75
C ARG A 153 2.38 -21.08 -12.00
N ARG A 154 3.51 -20.91 -12.69
CA ARG A 154 3.63 -20.05 -13.88
C ARG A 154 2.56 -20.36 -14.94
N ASP A 155 2.34 -21.64 -15.23
CA ASP A 155 1.39 -22.12 -16.24
C ASP A 155 0.05 -22.57 -15.64
N GLY A 156 -0.24 -22.18 -14.40
CA GLY A 156 -1.42 -22.60 -13.66
C GLY A 156 -2.16 -21.45 -13.00
N THR A 157 -2.84 -21.77 -11.93
CA THR A 157 -3.52 -20.76 -11.10
C THR A 157 -2.51 -19.96 -10.29
N ILE A 158 -2.67 -18.66 -10.30
CA ILE A 158 -1.90 -17.72 -9.46
C ILE A 158 -2.89 -16.99 -8.57
N ASP A 159 -2.71 -17.11 -7.27
CA ASP A 159 -3.59 -16.53 -6.28
C ASP A 159 -2.98 -15.24 -5.71
N THR A 160 -3.79 -14.19 -5.68
CA THR A 160 -3.43 -12.93 -4.99
C THR A 160 -3.68 -13.08 -3.51
N ILE A 161 -2.66 -12.83 -2.71
CA ILE A 161 -2.76 -12.99 -1.25
C ILE A 161 -3.26 -11.69 -0.62
N PRO A 162 -4.43 -11.72 0.05
CA PRO A 162 -4.94 -10.56 0.76
C PRO A 162 -4.17 -10.36 2.07
N PHE A 163 -3.68 -9.12 2.29
CA PHE A 163 -3.02 -8.74 3.54
C PHE A 163 -3.92 -7.91 4.46
N ARG A 164 -5.02 -7.37 3.92
CA ARG A 164 -5.97 -6.59 4.70
C ARG A 164 -6.90 -7.50 5.48
N ASN A 165 -7.05 -7.20 6.77
CA ASN A 165 -7.99 -7.87 7.66
C ASN A 165 -9.25 -7.03 7.86
N SER A 166 -10.32 -7.64 8.36
CA SER A 166 -11.59 -6.97 8.64
C SER A 166 -11.50 -5.90 9.75
N SER A 167 -10.44 -5.95 10.57
CA SER A 167 -10.15 -4.96 11.62
C SER A 167 -9.34 -3.76 11.12
N ASP A 168 -8.81 -3.81 9.89
CA ASP A 168 -7.99 -2.72 9.36
C ASP A 168 -8.88 -1.55 8.94
N PRO A 169 -8.53 -0.30 9.27
CA PRO A 169 -9.25 0.88 8.82
C PRO A 169 -9.33 0.94 7.28
N MET A 170 -10.51 1.25 6.76
CA MET A 170 -10.75 1.28 5.30
C MET A 170 -10.15 2.51 4.60
N ASP A 171 -9.87 3.56 5.34
CA ASP A 171 -9.32 4.84 4.87
C ASP A 171 -7.79 4.91 4.89
N GLN A 172 -7.13 3.86 5.39
CA GLN A 172 -5.68 3.80 5.50
C GLN A 172 -5.09 2.69 4.61
N ALA A 173 -3.83 2.87 4.23
CA ALA A 173 -3.05 1.83 3.56
C ALA A 173 -2.89 0.62 4.48
N THR A 174 -2.89 -0.57 3.88
CA THR A 174 -2.62 -1.82 4.60
C THR A 174 -1.20 -1.80 5.18
N SER A 175 -1.06 -2.21 6.43
CA SER A 175 0.24 -2.29 7.09
C SER A 175 1.15 -3.32 6.41
N LEU A 176 2.45 -3.01 6.35
CA LEU A 176 3.44 -3.92 5.79
C LEU A 176 3.56 -5.18 6.65
N PHE A 177 3.42 -6.33 6.02
CA PHE A 177 3.53 -7.63 6.67
C PHE A 177 4.99 -8.07 6.84
N SER A 178 5.32 -8.62 8.01
CA SER A 178 6.59 -9.29 8.28
C SER A 178 6.32 -10.55 9.08
N GLY A 179 6.82 -11.68 8.61
CA GLY A 179 6.61 -12.98 9.26
C GLY A 179 6.48 -14.11 8.26
N ASP A 180 6.06 -15.25 8.75
CA ASP A 180 5.80 -16.44 7.94
C ASP A 180 4.32 -16.43 7.51
N LEU A 181 4.10 -16.41 6.21
CA LEU A 181 2.78 -16.44 5.59
C LEU A 181 2.53 -17.82 5.00
N ARG A 182 1.48 -18.47 5.48
CA ARG A 182 1.04 -19.77 4.96
C ARG A 182 0.06 -19.56 3.83
N VAL A 183 0.32 -20.21 2.71
CA VAL A 183 -0.49 -20.15 1.49
C VAL A 183 -0.87 -21.56 1.08
N ASP A 184 -2.15 -21.82 0.96
CA ASP A 184 -2.64 -23.05 0.35
C ASP A 184 -2.33 -23.02 -1.15
N PHE A 185 -1.63 -24.04 -1.63
CA PHE A 185 -1.17 -24.08 -3.01
C PHE A 185 -2.10 -24.93 -3.85
N ALA A 186 -2.93 -24.28 -4.64
CA ALA A 186 -3.95 -24.93 -5.46
C ALA A 186 -3.37 -25.51 -6.76
N ASP A 187 -2.43 -26.45 -6.64
CA ASP A 187 -1.84 -27.15 -7.79
C ASP A 187 -2.19 -28.64 -7.79
N GLY A 188 -2.24 -29.21 -8.97
CA GLY A 188 -2.37 -30.63 -9.16
C GLY A 188 -1.04 -31.38 -9.06
N TYR A 189 -1.09 -32.69 -9.34
CA TYR A 189 0.12 -33.48 -9.49
C TYR A 189 0.84 -33.16 -10.79
N ASN A 190 2.11 -32.82 -10.73
CA ASN A 190 2.96 -32.53 -11.88
C ASN A 190 4.42 -33.02 -11.62
N ARG A 191 5.26 -32.96 -12.64
CA ARG A 191 6.67 -33.37 -12.54
C ARG A 191 7.62 -32.21 -12.24
N GLU A 192 7.15 -30.98 -12.41
CA GLU A 192 7.97 -29.79 -12.24
C GLU A 192 8.18 -29.47 -10.75
N GLY A 193 7.10 -29.36 -9.99
CA GLY A 193 7.17 -29.02 -8.56
C GLY A 193 7.89 -27.71 -8.32
N THR A 194 7.48 -26.65 -9.02
CA THR A 194 8.02 -25.30 -8.87
C THR A 194 7.02 -24.39 -8.18
N VAL A 195 7.50 -23.39 -7.48
CA VAL A 195 6.71 -22.30 -6.90
C VAL A 195 7.03 -21.04 -7.67
N TYR A 196 6.02 -20.41 -8.19
CA TYR A 196 6.10 -19.13 -8.89
C TYR A 196 5.51 -18.02 -8.03
N ILE A 197 6.24 -16.92 -7.92
CA ILE A 197 5.87 -15.71 -7.17
C ILE A 197 5.93 -14.54 -8.13
N ARG A 198 4.88 -13.71 -8.08
CA ARG A 198 4.80 -12.51 -8.91
C ARG A 198 4.33 -11.32 -8.10
N GLN A 199 4.76 -10.13 -8.50
CA GLN A 199 4.24 -8.86 -8.03
C GLN A 199 4.08 -7.89 -9.20
N GLN A 200 2.90 -7.34 -9.35
CA GLN A 200 2.54 -6.38 -10.40
C GLN A 200 2.23 -4.98 -9.85
N GLN A 201 1.93 -4.90 -8.55
CA GLN A 201 1.59 -3.63 -7.92
C GLN A 201 2.84 -2.88 -7.45
N PRO A 202 2.81 -1.54 -7.40
CA PRO A 202 3.93 -0.72 -6.93
C PRO A 202 4.06 -0.76 -5.39
N LEU A 203 4.14 -1.97 -4.82
CA LEU A 203 4.22 -2.23 -3.39
C LEU A 203 5.55 -2.90 -3.06
N PRO A 204 6.08 -2.76 -1.84
CA PRO A 204 7.32 -3.40 -1.45
C PRO A 204 7.13 -4.91 -1.29
N LEU A 205 8.07 -5.71 -1.82
CA LEU A 205 8.12 -7.15 -1.65
C LEU A 205 9.55 -7.60 -1.33
N SER A 206 9.70 -8.31 -0.21
CA SER A 206 10.96 -8.94 0.19
C SER A 206 10.70 -10.35 0.68
N VAL A 207 11.01 -11.33 -0.16
CA VAL A 207 10.90 -12.76 0.14
C VAL A 207 12.25 -13.24 0.69
N ARG A 208 12.26 -13.71 1.94
CA ARG A 208 13.46 -14.19 2.63
C ARG A 208 13.60 -15.70 2.63
N GLY A 209 12.51 -16.41 2.39
CA GLY A 209 12.50 -17.87 2.34
C GLY A 209 11.21 -18.40 1.77
N ILE A 210 11.30 -19.54 1.10
CA ILE A 210 10.18 -20.28 0.53
C ILE A 210 10.29 -21.71 1.05
N PHE A 211 9.26 -22.18 1.74
CA PHE A 211 9.19 -23.53 2.28
C PHE A 211 7.99 -24.23 1.68
N ALA A 212 8.21 -25.14 0.76
CA ALA A 212 7.12 -25.86 0.10
C ALA A 212 6.89 -27.22 0.78
N HIS A 213 5.64 -27.50 1.09
CA HIS A 213 5.19 -28.79 1.57
C HIS A 213 4.64 -29.58 0.39
N LEU A 214 5.33 -30.66 0.06
CA LEU A 214 5.01 -31.47 -1.11
C LEU A 214 4.75 -32.94 -0.75
N LYS A 215 3.99 -33.63 -1.60
CA LYS A 215 3.82 -35.08 -1.61
C LYS A 215 4.30 -35.62 -2.94
N THR A 216 5.05 -36.70 -2.90
CA THR A 216 5.48 -37.45 -4.09
C THR A 216 4.62 -38.70 -4.24
N ASN A 217 4.34 -39.07 -5.49
CA ASN A 217 3.68 -40.31 -5.83
C ASN A 217 4.56 -41.09 -6.81
N GLY A 218 4.94 -42.32 -6.48
CA GLY A 218 5.80 -43.19 -7.26
C GLY A 218 6.77 -43.96 -6.42
#